data_c7d00086ae961c4540783f7d9b47fb67
#
_entry.id   c7d00086ae961c4540783f7d9b47fb67
#
_cell.length_a   1.000
_cell.length_b   1.000
_cell.length_c   1.000
_cell.angle_alpha   90.00
_cell.angle_beta   90.00
_cell.angle_gamma   90.00
#
_symmetry.space_group_name_H-M   'P 1'
#
loop_
_entity.id
_entity.type
_entity.pdbx_description
1 polymer ?
#
loop_
_entity_poly.entity_id
_entity_poly.type
_entity_poly.pdbx_seq_one_letter_code
_entity_poly.pdbx_strand_id
1 'polypeptide(L)'
;MHTLFVSVDEEVLQGGVANAGGVTRVGAHVLRPSNPHTPTIHRFLIGLRAVGFAGASEPVGVDPDGRERLVFIPGDVAVPPFPAWVQSPEALASMARLMADMHAASELVDMDGCEWSTEMVDRGAGGRLPAGADNPAVGAGLVICHNDVCPENVVFRDGAAVGFLDFDFAAPGRRSYDLAQFVRMCVPVTDDESARRLGFELSDRPAKVRLVCEAYEGAGGTLGAGGRSELLVILDDSIARGGEWVRSKVEAGH
;
A
#
# COMPACT_ATOMS: atom_id res chain seq x y z
N MET A 1 -9.66 6.48 -46.91
CA MET A 1 -8.96 6.99 -45.72
C MET A 1 -8.70 5.78 -44.86
N HIS A 2 -7.50 5.18 -44.91
CA HIS A 2 -7.16 3.99 -44.12
C HIS A 2 -6.70 4.48 -42.76
N THR A 3 -7.50 4.24 -41.74
CA THR A 3 -7.11 4.42 -40.37
C THR A 3 -6.12 3.32 -40.02
N LEU A 4 -4.84 3.66 -39.92
CA LEU A 4 -3.81 2.77 -39.41
C LEU A 4 -4.16 2.53 -37.93
N PHE A 5 -4.72 1.36 -37.62
CA PHE A 5 -4.72 0.83 -36.25
C PHE A 5 -3.27 0.51 -35.90
N VAL A 6 -2.61 1.41 -35.19
CA VAL A 6 -1.38 1.06 -34.47
C VAL A 6 -1.81 0.10 -33.36
N SER A 7 -1.44 -1.18 -33.50
CA SER A 7 -1.56 -2.11 -32.37
C SER A 7 -0.60 -1.59 -31.31
N VAL A 8 -1.14 -1.04 -30.25
CA VAL A 8 -0.34 -0.71 -29.06
C VAL A 8 -0.08 -2.04 -28.38
N ASP A 9 1.18 -2.46 -28.33
CA ASP A 9 1.58 -3.70 -27.62
C ASP A 9 1.18 -3.57 -26.15
N GLU A 10 0.31 -4.46 -25.71
CA GLU A 10 -0.15 -4.57 -24.32
C GLU A 10 0.70 -5.64 -23.65
N GLU A 11 1.51 -5.24 -22.66
CA GLU A 11 2.39 -6.10 -21.89
C GLU A 11 1.69 -6.47 -20.58
N VAL A 12 1.48 -7.77 -20.32
CA VAL A 12 0.94 -8.24 -19.03
C VAL A 12 2.01 -8.07 -17.95
N LEU A 13 1.71 -7.30 -16.91
CA LEU A 13 2.58 -7.14 -15.75
C LEU A 13 2.40 -8.29 -14.76
N GLN A 14 3.52 -8.75 -14.21
CA GLN A 14 3.50 -9.74 -13.13
C GLN A 14 3.40 -9.03 -11.78
N GLY A 15 2.57 -9.54 -10.89
CA GLY A 15 2.39 -9.05 -9.52
C GLY A 15 0.91 -8.96 -9.13
N GLY A 16 0.66 -8.99 -7.81
CA GLY A 16 -0.68 -8.89 -7.23
C GLY A 16 -1.51 -10.18 -7.37
N VAL A 17 -1.87 -10.80 -6.23
CA VAL A 17 -2.67 -12.02 -6.22
C VAL A 17 -4.12 -11.74 -6.63
N ALA A 18 -4.67 -10.58 -6.25
CA ALA A 18 -6.06 -10.22 -6.47
C ALA A 18 -6.38 -9.86 -7.93
N ASN A 19 -5.40 -9.33 -8.68
CA ASN A 19 -5.57 -8.87 -10.06
C ASN A 19 -4.71 -9.65 -11.07
N ALA A 20 -4.35 -10.91 -10.75
CA ALA A 20 -3.46 -11.73 -11.56
C ALA A 20 -3.94 -11.81 -13.02
N GLY A 21 -3.12 -11.32 -13.96
CA GLY A 21 -3.42 -11.29 -15.39
C GLY A 21 -4.34 -10.14 -15.85
N GLY A 22 -4.89 -9.33 -14.94
CA GLY A 22 -5.73 -8.17 -15.28
C GLY A 22 -4.98 -6.84 -15.35
N VAL A 23 -3.69 -6.83 -15.00
CA VAL A 23 -2.86 -5.62 -15.01
C VAL A 23 -1.95 -5.64 -16.23
N THR A 24 -2.06 -4.62 -17.07
CA THR A 24 -1.30 -4.53 -18.31
C THR A 24 -0.64 -3.17 -18.45
N ARG A 25 0.50 -3.14 -19.15
CA ARG A 25 1.19 -1.91 -19.52
C ARG A 25 0.95 -1.59 -20.99
N VAL A 26 0.59 -0.34 -21.25
CA VAL A 26 0.39 0.22 -22.58
C VAL A 26 1.20 1.51 -22.69
N GLY A 27 2.39 1.42 -23.22
CA GLY A 27 3.33 2.54 -23.32
C GLY A 27 3.74 3.09 -21.96
N ALA A 28 3.37 4.33 -21.67
CA ALA A 28 3.66 5.00 -20.39
C ALA A 28 2.56 4.80 -19.33
N HIS A 29 1.58 3.94 -19.57
CA HIS A 29 0.45 3.75 -18.67
C HIS A 29 0.29 2.30 -18.23
N VAL A 30 -0.36 2.11 -17.08
CA VAL A 30 -0.86 0.84 -16.59
C VAL A 30 -2.37 0.86 -16.66
N LEU A 31 -2.96 -0.24 -17.13
CA LEU A 31 -4.39 -0.50 -17.14
C LEU A 31 -4.67 -1.64 -16.17
N ARG A 32 -5.65 -1.46 -15.28
CA ARG A 32 -6.11 -2.50 -14.36
C ARG A 32 -7.61 -2.41 -14.12
N PRO A 33 -8.28 -3.47 -13.67
CA PRO A 33 -9.69 -3.41 -13.33
C PRO A 33 -9.97 -2.30 -12.32
N SER A 34 -11.02 -1.51 -12.53
CA SER A 34 -11.50 -0.56 -11.52
C SER A 34 -12.37 -1.27 -10.48
N ASN A 35 -12.51 -0.66 -9.30
CA ASN A 35 -13.36 -1.11 -8.22
C ASN A 35 -14.30 0.03 -7.73
N PRO A 36 -15.26 -0.22 -6.84
CA PRO A 36 -16.18 0.83 -6.37
C PRO A 36 -15.49 2.03 -5.72
N HIS A 37 -14.27 1.86 -5.18
CA HIS A 37 -13.51 2.91 -4.50
C HIS A 37 -12.55 3.66 -5.44
N THR A 38 -12.42 3.25 -6.70
CA THR A 38 -11.55 3.90 -7.70
C THR A 38 -11.73 5.44 -7.75
N PRO A 39 -12.94 6.01 -7.72
CA PRO A 39 -13.08 7.48 -7.72
C PRO A 39 -12.46 8.16 -6.49
N THR A 40 -12.59 7.56 -5.31
CA THR A 40 -11.96 8.04 -4.07
C THR A 40 -10.45 7.94 -4.14
N ILE A 41 -9.94 6.78 -4.61
CA ILE A 41 -8.51 6.54 -4.76
C ILE A 41 -7.90 7.53 -5.76
N HIS A 42 -8.53 7.76 -6.91
CA HIS A 42 -8.07 8.75 -7.89
C HIS A 42 -8.01 10.17 -7.29
N ARG A 43 -9.06 10.59 -6.55
CA ARG A 43 -9.05 11.89 -5.86
C ARG A 43 -7.87 11.99 -4.89
N PHE A 44 -7.61 10.94 -4.12
CA PHE A 44 -6.49 10.88 -3.19
C PHE A 44 -5.14 10.99 -3.89
N LEU A 45 -4.90 10.17 -4.92
CA LEU A 45 -3.65 10.17 -5.67
C LEU A 45 -3.37 11.52 -6.36
N ILE A 46 -4.40 12.15 -6.93
CA ILE A 46 -4.32 13.50 -7.50
C ILE A 46 -3.97 14.51 -6.40
N GLY A 47 -4.61 14.40 -5.24
CA GLY A 47 -4.35 15.24 -4.08
C GLY A 47 -2.91 15.11 -3.58
N LEU A 48 -2.40 13.89 -3.43
CA LEU A 48 -1.01 13.61 -3.07
C LEU A 48 -0.04 14.29 -4.05
N ARG A 49 -0.30 14.17 -5.34
CA ARG A 49 0.52 14.82 -6.37
C ARG A 49 0.49 16.34 -6.26
N ALA A 50 -0.68 16.92 -6.02
CA ALA A 50 -0.87 18.38 -5.89
C ALA A 50 -0.13 18.96 -4.69
N VAL A 51 0.03 18.21 -3.59
CA VAL A 51 0.81 18.63 -2.42
C VAL A 51 2.29 18.24 -2.49
N GLY A 52 2.76 17.70 -3.63
CA GLY A 52 4.18 17.44 -3.90
C GLY A 52 4.65 16.01 -3.63
N PHE A 53 3.79 15.08 -3.22
CA PHE A 53 4.17 13.67 -3.09
C PHE A 53 4.13 12.98 -4.45
N ALA A 54 5.29 12.55 -4.95
CA ALA A 54 5.43 11.89 -6.25
C ALA A 54 5.56 10.36 -6.15
N GLY A 55 5.48 9.81 -4.95
CA GLY A 55 5.64 8.37 -4.66
C GLY A 55 4.37 7.54 -4.85
N ALA A 56 3.51 7.90 -5.79
CA ALA A 56 2.34 7.13 -6.19
C ALA A 56 2.03 7.35 -7.67
N SER A 57 1.33 6.38 -8.30
CA SER A 57 0.90 6.51 -9.70
C SER A 57 -0.11 7.65 -9.86
N GLU A 58 0.03 8.43 -10.93
CA GLU A 58 -0.91 9.50 -11.26
C GLU A 58 -2.09 8.92 -12.05
N PRO A 59 -3.35 9.11 -11.62
CA PRO A 59 -4.52 8.66 -12.36
C PRO A 59 -4.73 9.50 -13.62
N VAL A 60 -5.04 8.82 -14.72
CA VAL A 60 -5.42 9.43 -16.00
C VAL A 60 -6.94 9.41 -16.18
N GLY A 61 -7.59 8.35 -15.67
CA GLY A 61 -9.03 8.18 -15.74
C GLY A 61 -9.45 6.72 -15.77
N VAL A 62 -10.69 6.48 -16.16
CA VAL A 62 -11.24 5.14 -16.39
C VAL A 62 -11.60 5.03 -17.87
N ASP A 63 -11.10 4.00 -18.53
CA ASP A 63 -11.35 3.73 -19.94
C ASP A 63 -12.79 3.22 -20.17
N PRO A 64 -13.33 3.29 -21.41
CA PRO A 64 -14.69 2.82 -21.71
C PRO A 64 -14.94 1.34 -21.43
N ASP A 65 -13.88 0.52 -21.33
CA ASP A 65 -13.95 -0.90 -20.96
C ASP A 65 -14.00 -1.16 -19.45
N GLY A 66 -14.00 -0.08 -18.63
CA GLY A 66 -14.07 -0.16 -17.18
C GLY A 66 -12.73 -0.34 -16.48
N ARG A 67 -11.60 -0.32 -17.22
CA ARG A 67 -10.26 -0.34 -16.62
C ARG A 67 -9.80 1.07 -16.24
N GLU A 68 -9.23 1.22 -15.06
CA GLU A 68 -8.54 2.45 -14.70
C GLU A 68 -7.17 2.53 -15.39
N ARG A 69 -6.80 3.74 -15.78
CA ARG A 69 -5.54 4.08 -16.41
C ARG A 69 -4.71 4.93 -15.47
N LEU A 70 -3.51 4.45 -15.17
CA LEU A 70 -2.55 5.10 -14.27
C LEU A 70 -1.24 5.36 -15.02
N VAL A 71 -0.49 6.38 -14.64
CA VAL A 71 0.86 6.59 -15.16
C VAL A 71 1.78 5.50 -14.60
N PHE A 72 2.54 4.83 -15.48
CA PHE A 72 3.51 3.81 -15.10
C PHE A 72 4.68 4.44 -14.33
N ILE A 73 5.03 3.89 -13.17
CA ILE A 73 6.23 4.26 -12.42
C ILE A 73 7.37 3.33 -12.85
N PRO A 74 8.42 3.82 -13.53
CA PRO A 74 9.55 2.98 -13.92
C PRO A 74 10.36 2.54 -12.70
N GLY A 75 10.71 1.26 -12.63
CA GLY A 75 11.51 0.65 -11.58
C GLY A 75 11.25 -0.85 -11.46
N ASP A 76 11.86 -1.45 -10.46
CA ASP A 76 11.75 -2.86 -10.15
C ASP A 76 10.65 -3.10 -9.10
N VAL A 77 9.88 -4.17 -9.26
CA VAL A 77 8.92 -4.66 -8.27
C VAL A 77 9.32 -6.07 -7.87
N ALA A 78 9.33 -6.34 -6.57
CA ALA A 78 9.66 -7.67 -6.07
C ALA A 78 8.41 -8.55 -6.04
N VAL A 79 8.53 -9.77 -6.58
CA VAL A 79 7.47 -10.80 -6.53
C VAL A 79 7.97 -12.03 -5.77
N PRO A 80 7.07 -12.79 -5.11
CA PRO A 80 7.48 -14.01 -4.41
C PRO A 80 8.02 -15.10 -5.37
N PRO A 81 9.01 -15.90 -4.98
CA PRO A 81 9.74 -15.78 -3.72
C PRO A 81 10.61 -14.52 -3.69
N PHE A 82 10.46 -13.71 -2.61
CA PHE A 82 11.09 -12.41 -2.54
C PHE A 82 12.62 -12.49 -2.58
N PRO A 83 13.27 -11.75 -3.48
CA PRO A 83 14.72 -11.72 -3.57
C PRO A 83 15.36 -11.03 -2.36
N ALA A 84 16.63 -11.37 -2.06
CA ALA A 84 17.33 -10.86 -0.88
C ALA A 84 17.45 -9.31 -0.88
N TRP A 85 17.57 -8.68 -2.06
CA TRP A 85 17.76 -7.24 -2.15
C TRP A 85 16.60 -6.42 -1.55
N VAL A 86 15.33 -6.88 -1.70
CA VAL A 86 14.17 -6.17 -1.16
C VAL A 86 14.06 -6.28 0.36
N GLN A 87 14.78 -7.24 0.96
CA GLN A 87 14.82 -7.48 2.40
C GLN A 87 16.02 -6.80 3.07
N SER A 88 16.84 -6.10 2.29
CA SER A 88 18.02 -5.38 2.81
C SER A 88 17.62 -4.27 3.78
N PRO A 89 18.49 -3.92 4.73
CA PRO A 89 18.26 -2.78 5.62
C PRO A 89 17.95 -1.48 4.86
N GLU A 90 18.63 -1.26 3.74
CA GLU A 90 18.47 -0.08 2.88
C GLU A 90 17.10 -0.03 2.22
N ALA A 91 16.63 -1.14 1.67
CA ALA A 91 15.31 -1.26 1.05
C ALA A 91 14.19 -1.05 2.09
N LEU A 92 14.26 -1.76 3.24
CA LEU A 92 13.28 -1.61 4.34
C LEU A 92 13.23 -0.18 4.87
N ALA A 93 14.40 0.45 5.10
CA ALA A 93 14.46 1.82 5.56
C ALA A 93 13.93 2.82 4.52
N SER A 94 14.14 2.58 3.22
CA SER A 94 13.62 3.44 2.16
C SER A 94 12.10 3.37 2.04
N MET A 95 11.49 2.18 2.18
CA MET A 95 10.04 2.01 2.23
C MET A 95 9.43 2.74 3.43
N ALA A 96 10.06 2.62 4.62
CA ALA A 96 9.58 3.30 5.82
C ALA A 96 9.63 4.83 5.70
N ARG A 97 10.67 5.39 5.08
CA ARG A 97 10.76 6.82 4.78
C ARG A 97 9.69 7.26 3.80
N LEU A 98 9.50 6.52 2.71
CA LEU A 98 8.47 6.82 1.72
C LEU A 98 7.06 6.81 2.34
N MET A 99 6.80 5.90 3.29
CA MET A 99 5.54 5.86 4.05
C MET A 99 5.38 7.10 4.95
N ALA A 100 6.44 7.55 5.62
CA ALA A 100 6.38 8.78 6.42
C ALA A 100 6.05 10.00 5.56
N ASP A 101 6.66 10.11 4.37
CA ASP A 101 6.39 11.17 3.41
C ASP A 101 4.94 11.12 2.89
N MET A 102 4.42 9.93 2.58
CA MET A 102 3.02 9.72 2.17
C MET A 102 2.05 10.14 3.27
N HIS A 103 2.30 9.73 4.51
CA HIS A 103 1.47 10.11 5.64
C HIS A 103 1.44 11.62 5.86
N ALA A 104 2.60 12.28 5.80
CA ALA A 104 2.68 13.73 5.92
C ALA A 104 1.93 14.44 4.78
N ALA A 105 2.07 13.96 3.55
CA ALA A 105 1.34 14.50 2.41
C ALA A 105 -0.17 14.29 2.54
N SER A 106 -0.61 13.14 3.05
CA SER A 106 -2.04 12.81 3.18
C SER A 106 -2.80 13.75 4.13
N GLU A 107 -2.11 14.34 5.11
CA GLU A 107 -2.71 15.34 6.02
C GLU A 107 -3.09 16.65 5.32
N LEU A 108 -2.49 16.91 4.15
CA LEU A 108 -2.71 18.12 3.36
C LEU A 108 -3.78 17.93 2.27
N VAL A 109 -4.27 16.71 2.09
CA VAL A 109 -5.26 16.38 1.05
C VAL A 109 -6.65 16.40 1.65
N ASP A 110 -7.54 17.22 1.06
CA ASP A 110 -8.95 17.23 1.43
C ASP A 110 -9.66 15.99 0.86
N MET A 111 -10.13 15.13 1.76
CA MET A 111 -10.83 13.89 1.45
C MET A 111 -12.24 13.84 2.03
N ASP A 112 -12.86 14.98 2.31
CA ASP A 112 -14.22 15.04 2.83
C ASP A 112 -15.23 14.44 1.83
N GLY A 113 -16.15 13.65 2.35
CA GLY A 113 -17.19 12.97 1.56
C GLY A 113 -16.72 11.80 0.71
N CYS A 114 -15.48 11.31 0.92
CA CYS A 114 -14.96 10.16 0.20
C CYS A 114 -15.43 8.84 0.82
N GLU A 115 -15.71 7.85 -0.05
CA GLU A 115 -16.06 6.48 0.35
C GLU A 115 -14.84 5.56 0.20
N TRP A 116 -14.33 5.10 1.34
CA TRP A 116 -13.15 4.22 1.41
C TRP A 116 -13.54 2.75 1.50
N SER A 117 -12.60 1.86 1.15
CA SER A 117 -12.71 0.45 1.46
C SER A 117 -12.89 0.24 2.97
N THR A 118 -13.73 -0.71 3.35
CA THR A 118 -13.89 -1.15 4.75
C THR A 118 -13.07 -2.39 5.07
N GLU A 119 -12.36 -2.93 4.08
CA GLU A 119 -11.41 -4.01 4.26
C GLU A 119 -10.10 -3.47 4.83
N MET A 120 -9.40 -4.24 5.64
CA MET A 120 -8.08 -3.92 6.22
C MET A 120 -8.00 -2.61 7.01
N VAL A 121 -9.14 -2.03 7.43
CA VAL A 121 -9.19 -0.75 8.13
C VAL A 121 -8.72 -0.82 9.58
N ASP A 122 -8.19 0.30 10.08
CA ASP A 122 -7.84 0.48 11.49
C ASP A 122 -9.08 0.59 12.39
N ARG A 123 -9.52 -0.53 12.96
CA ARG A 123 -10.66 -0.57 13.89
C ARG A 123 -10.38 0.16 15.21
N GLY A 124 -9.13 0.41 15.55
CA GLY A 124 -8.71 1.14 16.76
C GLY A 124 -8.77 2.66 16.61
N ALA A 125 -8.94 3.18 15.40
CA ALA A 125 -9.08 4.61 15.14
C ALA A 125 -10.45 5.20 15.58
N GLY A 126 -11.14 4.55 16.53
CA GLY A 126 -12.37 5.05 17.12
C GLY A 126 -13.67 4.41 16.62
N GLY A 127 -13.58 3.25 15.97
CA GLY A 127 -14.76 2.39 15.70
C GLY A 127 -15.86 3.00 14.81
N ARG A 128 -15.58 4.10 14.12
CA ARG A 128 -16.51 4.80 13.25
C ARG A 128 -15.95 4.95 11.85
N LEU A 129 -15.98 3.85 11.11
CA LEU A 129 -16.33 3.98 9.70
C LEU A 129 -17.85 3.82 9.65
N PRO A 130 -18.63 4.87 9.49
CA PRO A 130 -20.05 4.75 9.38
C PRO A 130 -20.39 4.18 8.01
N ALA A 131 -21.23 3.16 7.98
CA ALA A 131 -22.16 3.06 6.88
C ALA A 131 -22.97 4.37 6.84
N GLY A 132 -22.60 5.30 5.96
CA GLY A 132 -23.40 6.46 5.59
C GLY A 132 -23.32 7.72 6.44
N ALA A 133 -22.25 8.00 7.20
CA ALA A 133 -22.09 9.28 7.88
C ALA A 133 -20.63 9.69 8.05
N ASP A 134 -20.39 10.93 7.68
CA ASP A 134 -19.28 11.81 8.04
C ASP A 134 -17.92 11.13 8.30
N ASN A 135 -17.11 11.15 7.27
CA ASN A 135 -15.69 10.83 7.31
C ASN A 135 -15.06 11.41 8.59
N PRO A 136 -14.36 10.63 9.45
CA PRO A 136 -13.59 11.27 10.50
C PRO A 136 -12.62 12.21 9.78
N ALA A 137 -12.79 13.52 10.04
CA ALA A 137 -11.93 14.53 9.47
C ALA A 137 -10.48 14.06 9.66
N VAL A 138 -9.71 13.99 8.60
CA VAL A 138 -8.25 13.98 8.65
C VAL A 138 -7.89 15.23 9.45
N GLY A 139 -7.59 15.09 10.74
CA GLY A 139 -7.48 16.24 11.65
C GLY A 139 -7.37 15.84 13.11
N ALA A 140 -7.75 14.62 13.48
CA ALA A 140 -7.59 14.09 14.84
C ALA A 140 -6.32 13.23 15.01
N GLY A 141 -5.25 13.51 14.22
CA GLY A 141 -4.03 12.69 14.23
C GLY A 141 -4.12 11.43 13.36
N LEU A 142 -5.16 11.33 12.52
CA LEU A 142 -5.29 10.28 11.51
C LEU A 142 -4.63 10.72 10.19
N VAL A 143 -4.23 9.74 9.41
CA VAL A 143 -3.71 9.89 8.05
C VAL A 143 -4.51 8.98 7.12
N ILE A 144 -4.33 9.12 5.81
CA ILE A 144 -4.76 8.06 4.91
C ILE A 144 -3.68 6.98 4.89
N CYS A 145 -4.00 5.83 5.47
CA CYS A 145 -3.18 4.63 5.47
C CYS A 145 -3.25 3.95 4.11
N HIS A 146 -2.16 3.32 3.70
CA HIS A 146 -2.15 2.44 2.53
C HIS A 146 -2.80 1.09 2.82
N ASN A 147 -2.56 0.57 4.03
CA ASN A 147 -3.05 -0.69 4.58
C ASN A 147 -2.53 -1.98 3.92
N ASP A 148 -1.84 -1.90 2.77
CA ASP A 148 -1.33 -3.06 2.03
C ASP A 148 0.09 -2.83 1.47
N VAL A 149 0.98 -2.26 2.27
CA VAL A 149 2.39 -2.10 1.87
C VAL A 149 3.12 -3.43 2.00
N CYS A 150 3.13 -4.20 0.92
CA CYS A 150 3.95 -5.41 0.74
C CYS A 150 5.02 -5.16 -0.33
N PRO A 151 6.05 -6.02 -0.46
CA PRO A 151 7.10 -5.81 -1.46
C PRO A 151 6.59 -5.75 -2.91
N GLU A 152 5.46 -6.42 -3.21
CA GLU A 152 4.82 -6.41 -4.53
C GLU A 152 4.15 -5.08 -4.87
N ASN A 153 3.83 -4.27 -3.85
CA ASN A 153 3.17 -2.97 -3.98
C ASN A 153 4.16 -1.81 -3.87
N VAL A 154 5.46 -2.07 -4.03
CA VAL A 154 6.51 -1.05 -3.97
C VAL A 154 7.36 -1.08 -5.22
N VAL A 155 7.55 0.08 -5.83
CA VAL A 155 8.50 0.29 -6.93
C VAL A 155 9.83 0.74 -6.37
N PHE A 156 10.90 0.06 -6.79
CA PHE A 156 12.27 0.39 -6.39
C PHE A 156 13.08 0.90 -7.58
N ARG A 157 14.02 1.78 -7.28
CA ARG A 157 15.03 2.25 -8.23
C ARG A 157 16.36 2.32 -7.50
N ASP A 158 17.37 1.67 -8.05
CA ASP A 158 18.70 1.58 -7.44
C ASP A 158 18.65 1.08 -5.98
N GLY A 159 17.75 0.13 -5.69
CA GLY A 159 17.55 -0.46 -4.37
C GLY A 159 16.77 0.38 -3.37
N ALA A 160 16.30 1.58 -3.75
CA ALA A 160 15.49 2.44 -2.91
C ALA A 160 14.03 2.48 -3.38
N ALA A 161 13.08 2.45 -2.43
CA ALA A 161 11.66 2.63 -2.72
C ALA A 161 11.40 4.04 -3.27
N VAL A 162 10.71 4.11 -4.40
CA VAL A 162 10.36 5.38 -5.08
C VAL A 162 8.87 5.56 -5.29
N GLY A 163 8.06 4.53 -5.08
CA GLY A 163 6.61 4.63 -5.21
C GLY A 163 5.85 3.46 -4.61
N PHE A 164 4.64 3.72 -4.16
CA PHE A 164 3.65 2.73 -3.78
C PHE A 164 2.66 2.50 -4.91
N LEU A 165 2.22 1.26 -5.03
CA LEU A 165 1.20 0.77 -5.96
C LEU A 165 0.02 0.22 -5.16
N ASP A 166 -1.13 0.05 -5.80
CA ASP A 166 -2.30 -0.67 -5.27
C ASP A 166 -2.89 -0.08 -3.97
N PHE A 167 -3.51 1.08 -4.10
CA PHE A 167 -4.19 1.79 -3.00
C PHE A 167 -5.62 1.30 -2.72
N ASP A 168 -5.98 0.09 -3.14
CA ASP A 168 -7.36 -0.42 -3.05
C ASP A 168 -7.87 -0.56 -1.61
N PHE A 169 -6.98 -0.75 -0.66
CA PHE A 169 -7.29 -0.79 0.77
C PHE A 169 -7.02 0.53 1.51
N ALA A 170 -6.68 1.60 0.79
CA ALA A 170 -6.42 2.87 1.44
C ALA A 170 -7.66 3.35 2.20
N ALA A 171 -7.42 3.87 3.40
CA ALA A 171 -8.48 4.39 4.27
C ALA A 171 -7.89 5.23 5.42
N PRO A 172 -8.69 6.13 6.04
CA PRO A 172 -8.26 6.85 7.24
C PRO A 172 -7.90 5.91 8.39
N GLY A 173 -6.77 6.17 9.04
CA GLY A 173 -6.28 5.35 10.16
C GLY A 173 -5.10 5.98 10.89
N ARG A 174 -4.63 5.29 11.94
CA ARG A 174 -3.45 5.72 12.70
C ARG A 174 -2.18 5.36 11.92
N ARG A 175 -1.18 6.23 11.99
CA ARG A 175 0.15 5.96 11.45
C ARG A 175 0.76 4.67 11.98
N SER A 176 0.59 4.41 13.29
CA SER A 176 1.06 3.18 13.94
C SER A 176 0.39 1.92 13.37
N TYR A 177 -0.86 2.02 12.91
CA TYR A 177 -1.56 0.92 12.27
C TYR A 177 -0.95 0.59 10.90
N ASP A 178 -0.78 1.59 10.03
CA ASP A 178 -0.21 1.38 8.70
C ASP A 178 1.23 0.86 8.76
N LEU A 179 2.03 1.41 9.70
CA LEU A 179 3.39 0.93 9.93
C LEU A 179 3.42 -0.51 10.47
N ALA A 180 2.44 -0.92 11.28
CA ALA A 180 2.29 -2.31 11.72
C ALA A 180 1.92 -3.23 10.55
N GLN A 181 1.05 -2.81 9.64
CA GLN A 181 0.75 -3.55 8.41
C GLN A 181 2.00 -3.70 7.54
N PHE A 182 2.77 -2.63 7.35
CA PHE A 182 4.05 -2.70 6.65
C PHE A 182 5.01 -3.71 7.30
N VAL A 183 5.19 -3.65 8.63
CA VAL A 183 6.03 -4.63 9.35
C VAL A 183 5.52 -6.05 9.13
N ARG A 184 4.22 -6.29 9.24
CA ARG A 184 3.61 -7.61 9.02
C ARG A 184 3.91 -8.17 7.63
N MET A 185 3.90 -7.32 6.60
CA MET A 185 4.02 -7.73 5.19
C MET A 185 5.47 -7.79 4.70
N CYS A 186 6.36 -6.95 5.24
CA CYS A 186 7.73 -6.79 4.75
C CYS A 186 8.80 -7.37 5.68
N VAL A 187 8.45 -7.64 6.95
CA VAL A 187 9.33 -8.33 7.91
C VAL A 187 8.71 -9.69 8.24
N PRO A 188 9.47 -10.81 8.19
CA PRO A 188 8.91 -12.15 8.38
C PRO A 188 8.54 -12.42 9.86
N VAL A 189 7.58 -11.65 10.41
CA VAL A 189 7.14 -11.74 11.81
C VAL A 189 6.08 -12.82 12.06
N THR A 190 5.57 -13.43 10.99
CA THR A 190 4.63 -14.56 11.05
C THR A 190 5.37 -15.88 11.29
N ASP A 191 4.74 -17.01 11.01
CA ASP A 191 5.38 -18.33 11.13
C ASP A 191 6.53 -18.52 10.12
N ASP A 192 7.50 -19.32 10.52
CA ASP A 192 8.72 -19.55 9.74
C ASP A 192 8.47 -20.29 8.41
N GLU A 193 7.45 -21.12 8.34
CA GLU A 193 7.13 -21.89 7.13
C GLU A 193 6.58 -20.97 6.05
N SER A 194 5.61 -20.13 6.38
CA SER A 194 5.06 -19.12 5.47
C SER A 194 6.12 -18.12 5.03
N ALA A 195 6.98 -17.67 5.95
CA ALA A 195 8.07 -16.76 5.63
C ALA A 195 9.05 -17.36 4.61
N ARG A 196 9.49 -18.62 4.81
CA ARG A 196 10.37 -19.31 3.86
C ARG A 196 9.73 -19.53 2.50
N ARG A 197 8.44 -19.90 2.47
CA ARG A 197 7.69 -20.09 1.22
C ARG A 197 7.64 -18.81 0.40
N LEU A 198 7.55 -17.66 1.05
CA LEU A 198 7.57 -16.35 0.40
C LEU A 198 8.99 -15.86 0.07
N GLY A 199 10.04 -16.59 0.43
CA GLY A 199 11.43 -16.23 0.16
C GLY A 199 12.06 -15.29 1.19
N PHE A 200 11.43 -15.11 2.36
CA PHE A 200 12.01 -14.28 3.41
C PHE A 200 13.17 -14.96 4.13
N GLU A 201 14.20 -14.17 4.39
CA GLU A 201 15.30 -14.55 5.29
C GLU A 201 14.87 -14.36 6.74
N LEU A 202 15.04 -15.41 7.56
CA LEU A 202 14.60 -15.41 8.97
C LEU A 202 15.61 -14.74 9.93
N SER A 203 16.41 -13.81 9.44
CA SER A 203 17.43 -13.12 10.23
C SER A 203 16.84 -11.98 11.05
N ASP A 204 17.31 -11.82 12.27
CA ASP A 204 17.15 -10.70 13.21
C ASP A 204 15.87 -9.82 13.03
N ARG A 205 14.70 -10.45 13.18
CA ARG A 205 13.39 -9.78 13.10
C ARG A 205 13.27 -8.56 14.01
N PRO A 206 13.72 -8.61 15.28
CA PRO A 206 13.66 -7.44 16.16
C PRO A 206 14.49 -6.26 15.63
N ALA A 207 15.66 -6.50 15.04
CA ALA A 207 16.47 -5.44 14.44
C ALA A 207 15.80 -4.85 13.20
N LYS A 208 15.19 -5.68 12.34
CA LYS A 208 14.43 -5.20 11.19
C LYS A 208 13.23 -4.33 11.60
N VAL A 209 12.46 -4.73 12.61
CA VAL A 209 11.35 -3.92 13.14
C VAL A 209 11.85 -2.59 13.71
N ARG A 210 12.94 -2.62 14.48
CA ARG A 210 13.56 -1.40 15.02
C ARG A 210 14.02 -0.47 13.91
N LEU A 211 14.69 -1.00 12.88
CA LEU A 211 15.15 -0.24 11.71
C LEU A 211 13.99 0.47 11.01
N VAL A 212 12.88 -0.24 10.78
CA VAL A 212 11.66 0.34 10.16
C VAL A 212 11.15 1.51 11.00
N CYS A 213 11.01 1.34 12.32
CA CYS A 213 10.57 2.42 13.19
C CYS A 213 11.53 3.62 13.17
N GLU A 214 12.84 3.36 13.26
CA GLU A 214 13.86 4.42 13.25
C GLU A 214 13.90 5.18 11.93
N ALA A 215 13.76 4.49 10.79
CA ALA A 215 13.72 5.11 9.48
C ALA A 215 12.45 5.95 9.29
N TYR A 216 11.30 5.47 9.75
CA TYR A 216 10.03 6.17 9.72
C TYR A 216 10.06 7.45 10.57
N GLU A 217 10.50 7.33 11.84
CA GLU A 217 10.61 8.46 12.76
C GLU A 217 11.67 9.47 12.29
N GLY A 218 12.80 8.99 11.77
CA GLY A 218 13.87 9.82 11.21
C GLY A 218 13.45 10.65 9.98
N ALA A 219 12.40 10.22 9.27
CA ALA A 219 11.77 10.98 8.18
C ALA A 219 10.63 11.90 8.65
N GLY A 220 10.46 12.09 9.96
CA GLY A 220 9.43 12.95 10.53
C GLY A 220 8.11 12.25 10.84
N GLY A 221 8.02 10.94 10.64
CA GLY A 221 6.86 10.14 11.03
C GLY A 221 6.70 10.09 12.54
N THR A 222 5.47 10.02 13.03
CA THR A 222 5.17 9.90 14.48
C THR A 222 4.26 8.70 14.74
N LEU A 223 4.52 7.97 15.82
CA LEU A 223 3.76 6.77 16.19
C LEU A 223 2.64 7.06 17.20
N GLY A 224 2.37 8.34 17.50
CA GLY A 224 1.39 8.74 18.51
C GLY A 224 1.90 8.55 19.94
N ALA A 225 0.99 8.71 20.93
CA ALA A 225 1.35 8.69 22.36
C ALA A 225 1.85 7.32 22.87
N GLY A 226 1.38 6.22 22.25
CA GLY A 226 1.78 4.85 22.64
C GLY A 226 3.13 4.41 22.05
N GLY A 227 3.64 5.16 21.07
CA GLY A 227 4.94 4.92 20.44
C GLY A 227 5.10 3.49 19.89
N ARG A 228 6.33 2.98 19.97
CA ARG A 228 6.67 1.63 19.45
C ARG A 228 5.98 0.50 20.24
N SER A 229 5.60 0.71 21.49
CA SER A 229 4.88 -0.29 22.28
C SER A 229 3.47 -0.51 21.74
N GLU A 230 2.77 0.55 21.37
CA GLU A 230 1.46 0.47 20.71
C GLU A 230 1.56 -0.24 19.35
N LEU A 231 2.59 0.05 18.57
CA LEU A 231 2.83 -0.61 17.29
C LEU A 231 2.92 -2.13 17.44
N LEU A 232 3.61 -2.64 18.47
CA LEU A 232 3.71 -4.09 18.73
C LEU A 232 2.37 -4.73 19.07
N VAL A 233 1.52 -4.02 19.83
CA VAL A 233 0.15 -4.49 20.14
C VAL A 233 -0.71 -4.53 18.87
N ILE A 234 -0.63 -3.49 18.05
CA ILE A 234 -1.34 -3.43 16.77
C ILE A 234 -0.83 -4.51 15.81
N LEU A 235 0.46 -4.78 15.80
CA LEU A 235 1.06 -5.82 14.95
C LEU A 235 0.52 -7.21 15.29
N ASP A 236 0.42 -7.54 16.59
CA ASP A 236 -0.15 -8.81 17.05
C ASP A 236 -1.61 -8.97 16.60
N ASP A 237 -2.44 -7.95 16.83
CA ASP A 237 -3.83 -7.91 16.36
C ASP A 237 -3.95 -7.98 14.83
N SER A 238 -3.06 -7.32 14.11
CA SER A 238 -3.00 -7.33 12.64
C SER A 238 -2.68 -8.72 12.07
N ILE A 239 -1.76 -9.46 12.71
CA ILE A 239 -1.43 -10.84 12.32
C ILE A 239 -2.65 -11.74 12.49
N ALA A 240 -3.34 -11.66 13.63
CA ALA A 240 -4.54 -12.44 13.89
C ALA A 240 -5.63 -12.17 12.85
N ARG A 241 -5.91 -10.91 12.54
CA ARG A 241 -6.92 -10.50 11.54
C ARG A 241 -6.55 -10.87 10.12
N GLY A 242 -5.28 -10.77 9.74
CA GLY A 242 -4.82 -11.24 8.44
C GLY A 242 -5.12 -12.72 8.21
N GLY A 243 -4.92 -13.54 9.22
CA GLY A 243 -5.29 -14.96 9.20
C GLY A 243 -6.81 -15.20 9.07
N GLU A 244 -7.63 -14.37 9.71
CA GLU A 244 -9.11 -14.44 9.57
C GLU A 244 -9.55 -14.04 8.16
N TRP A 245 -8.98 -12.98 7.60
CA TRP A 245 -9.28 -12.52 6.25
C TRP A 245 -8.96 -13.61 5.21
N VAL A 246 -7.78 -14.22 5.28
CA VAL A 246 -7.40 -15.32 4.38
C VAL A 246 -8.40 -16.48 4.48
N ARG A 247 -8.76 -16.90 5.71
CA ARG A 247 -9.77 -17.97 5.90
C ARG A 247 -11.10 -17.61 5.26
N SER A 248 -11.58 -16.39 5.44
CA SER A 248 -12.86 -15.94 4.85
C SER A 248 -12.85 -15.94 3.32
N LYS A 249 -11.72 -15.59 2.69
CA LYS A 249 -11.59 -15.64 1.22
C LYS A 249 -11.57 -17.09 0.71
N VAL A 250 -10.84 -17.98 1.37
CA VAL A 250 -10.81 -19.41 1.03
C VAL A 250 -12.21 -20.05 1.17
N GLU A 251 -12.95 -19.74 2.24
CA GLU A 251 -14.32 -20.21 2.45
C GLU A 251 -15.30 -19.66 1.39
N ALA A 252 -15.05 -18.47 0.88
CA ALA A 252 -15.83 -17.87 -0.21
C ALA A 252 -15.44 -18.36 -1.61
N GLY A 253 -14.43 -19.24 -1.73
CA GLY A 253 -13.99 -19.86 -2.98
C GLY A 253 -13.03 -18.99 -3.81
N HIS A 254 -12.34 -18.08 -3.17
CA HIS A 254 -11.29 -17.24 -3.79
C HIS A 254 -9.88 -17.76 -3.50
#